data_9696d73e0e06f349a5bef6e4d7773cec
#
_entry.id   9696d73e0e06f349a5bef6e4d7773cec
#
_cell.length_a   1.000
_cell.length_b   1.000
_cell.length_c   1.000
_cell.angle_alpha   90.00
_cell.angle_beta   90.00
_cell.angle_gamma   90.00
#
_symmetry.space_group_name_H-M   'P 1'
#
loop_
_entity.id
_entity.type
_entity.pdbx_description
1 polymer ?
#
loop_
_entity_poly.entity_id
_entity_poly.type
_entity_poly.pdbx_seq_one_letter_code
_entity_poly.pdbx_strand_id
1 'polypeptide(L)'
;MERLSLTFNETNLSLDIPGFILLSISGRESQKISMNQNRTGPDLARTYKPKEITVGYKIVNPVNRELADQYNKLQSLLSCDEGKLIFSDEPDKYWNASVQDVTESKITFYCSDPFKYSVVEKEIPISGNAFTIQNGGTVPASIRYEITLDKENGYLGIASENGVMEYGKKEEADGQTFKRNEKLLTIQNFISATDSKGTTDYLHPLYGTKGTLTTKERHGKTYLTLGTAGDLVGDANGGLRQLTIPADSAGVSGAVNFDIYMHLEMYANQMGQTGEMSVSILTADNKLISALNWNKTDRSGNTANYDFIVFDPNTKITDKLNGKVLKSFTFQTDHRQSLNPYFGDWGHCMMRKEGKRMTFFHAGQYYTFDVPEIENLSAAKIQISCKAWKLGNGKNLLMNGFDVFDFYKMDVESFRDVPNRYQERSTLTIDGDSTSFLVNGMERSGDEVLGTEYFKADPGQTEISLTASSWYKGTLKGKAFIRERWI
;
A
#
# COMPACT_ATOMS: atom_id res chain seq x y z
N MET A 1 20.21 -43.75 -49.02
CA MET A 1 20.73 -43.40 -47.71
C MET A 1 21.36 -42.03 -47.82
N GLU A 2 20.83 -41.05 -47.14
CA GLU A 2 21.52 -39.77 -46.99
C GLU A 2 22.84 -39.98 -46.29
N ARG A 3 23.89 -39.35 -46.81
CA ARG A 3 25.21 -39.43 -46.16
C ARG A 3 25.17 -38.60 -44.90
N LEU A 4 25.67 -39.17 -43.80
CA LEU A 4 25.83 -38.46 -42.54
C LEU A 4 26.70 -37.22 -42.77
N SER A 5 26.24 -36.08 -42.25
CA SER A 5 26.96 -34.82 -42.29
C SER A 5 27.03 -34.20 -40.90
N LEU A 6 27.91 -33.25 -40.71
CA LEU A 6 28.04 -32.52 -39.45
C LEU A 6 28.01 -31.01 -39.69
N THR A 7 27.38 -30.34 -38.75
CA THR A 7 27.34 -28.88 -38.64
C THR A 7 28.11 -28.46 -37.41
N PHE A 8 29.03 -27.53 -37.56
CA PHE A 8 29.76 -26.95 -36.47
C PHE A 8 29.64 -25.42 -36.53
N ASN A 9 29.22 -24.81 -35.44
CA ASN A 9 29.00 -23.37 -35.33
C ASN A 9 28.22 -22.79 -36.51
N GLU A 10 27.01 -23.37 -36.79
CA GLU A 10 26.06 -23.02 -37.85
C GLU A 10 26.52 -23.34 -39.26
N THR A 11 27.76 -23.83 -39.48
CA THR A 11 28.31 -24.18 -40.77
C THR A 11 28.26 -25.69 -41.00
N ASN A 12 27.58 -26.14 -42.06
CA ASN A 12 27.58 -27.55 -42.47
C ASN A 12 28.82 -27.85 -43.29
N LEU A 13 29.77 -28.57 -42.66
CA LEU A 13 31.06 -28.83 -43.29
C LEU A 13 30.96 -29.59 -44.62
N SER A 14 29.97 -30.47 -44.78
CA SER A 14 29.78 -31.25 -46.04
C SER A 14 29.19 -30.44 -47.18
N LEU A 15 28.47 -29.35 -46.87
CA LEU A 15 27.87 -28.47 -47.88
C LEU A 15 28.77 -27.27 -48.20
N ASP A 16 29.38 -26.69 -47.15
CA ASP A 16 30.12 -25.44 -47.25
C ASP A 16 31.58 -25.61 -47.70
N ILE A 17 32.13 -26.85 -47.57
CA ILE A 17 33.46 -27.20 -48.04
C ILE A 17 33.32 -28.19 -49.19
N PRO A 18 33.50 -27.76 -50.44
CA PRO A 18 33.40 -28.64 -51.58
C PRO A 18 34.36 -29.85 -51.49
N GLY A 19 33.81 -31.04 -51.70
CA GLY A 19 34.57 -32.26 -51.59
C GLY A 19 34.83 -32.82 -50.18
N PHE A 20 34.30 -32.17 -49.12
CA PHE A 20 34.36 -32.72 -47.78
C PHE A 20 33.49 -33.98 -47.67
N ILE A 21 34.08 -35.07 -47.23
CA ILE A 21 33.41 -36.37 -47.04
C ILE A 21 33.68 -36.85 -45.61
N LEU A 22 32.60 -37.00 -44.82
CA LEU A 22 32.65 -37.63 -43.53
C LEU A 22 32.84 -39.15 -43.69
N LEU A 23 33.86 -39.70 -43.04
CA LEU A 23 34.23 -41.13 -43.20
C LEU A 23 33.87 -41.94 -41.96
N SER A 24 34.11 -41.41 -40.78
CA SER A 24 33.90 -42.10 -39.50
C SER A 24 33.63 -41.13 -38.35
N ILE A 25 32.92 -41.59 -37.33
CA ILE A 25 32.75 -40.91 -36.08
C ILE A 25 33.11 -41.90 -34.94
N SER A 26 33.90 -41.46 -33.98
CA SER A 26 34.21 -42.24 -32.77
C SER A 26 34.09 -41.35 -31.51
N GLY A 27 33.81 -41.99 -30.39
CA GLY A 27 33.64 -41.29 -29.12
C GLY A 27 32.25 -40.67 -28.89
N ARG A 28 31.45 -40.50 -29.92
CA ARG A 28 30.10 -39.90 -29.85
C ARG A 28 29.19 -40.65 -28.88
N GLU A 29 29.10 -41.95 -28.94
CA GLU A 29 28.24 -42.82 -28.14
C GLU A 29 28.93 -43.35 -26.88
N SER A 30 30.17 -42.96 -26.63
CA SER A 30 30.92 -43.43 -25.44
C SER A 30 30.78 -42.42 -24.30
N GLN A 31 30.67 -42.91 -23.07
CA GLN A 31 30.62 -42.08 -21.87
C GLN A 31 31.63 -42.57 -20.82
N LYS A 32 32.51 -41.68 -20.39
CA LYS A 32 33.46 -41.98 -19.31
C LYS A 32 32.85 -41.49 -17.99
N ILE A 33 32.72 -42.40 -17.01
CA ILE A 33 32.16 -42.11 -15.68
C ILE A 33 33.24 -42.32 -14.65
N SER A 34 33.37 -41.39 -13.70
CA SER A 34 34.15 -41.56 -12.47
C SER A 34 33.18 -41.76 -11.30
N MET A 35 33.45 -42.76 -10.48
CA MET A 35 32.72 -43.00 -9.25
C MET A 35 33.56 -42.56 -8.08
N ASN A 36 33.14 -41.59 -7.31
CA ASN A 36 33.79 -41.14 -6.09
C ASN A 36 33.02 -41.69 -4.91
N GLN A 37 33.67 -42.45 -4.04
CA GLN A 37 33.10 -42.90 -2.78
C GLN A 37 33.23 -41.75 -1.76
N ASN A 38 32.13 -41.17 -1.33
CA ASN A 38 32.14 -40.26 -0.21
C ASN A 38 32.49 -41.00 1.07
N ARG A 39 33.43 -40.47 1.87
CA ARG A 39 33.97 -41.13 3.09
C ARG A 39 32.93 -41.34 4.21
N THR A 40 31.72 -40.87 4.09
CA THR A 40 30.72 -40.82 5.17
C THR A 40 29.30 -41.33 4.82
N GLY A 41 29.08 -41.96 3.65
CA GLY A 41 27.77 -42.47 3.28
C GLY A 41 27.77 -43.51 2.15
N PRO A 42 26.65 -44.23 1.95
CA PRO A 42 26.51 -45.27 0.94
C PRO A 42 26.37 -44.74 -0.50
N ASP A 43 26.30 -43.44 -0.69
CA ASP A 43 26.01 -42.83 -2.01
C ASP A 43 27.28 -42.64 -2.83
N LEU A 44 27.35 -43.37 -3.94
CA LEU A 44 28.37 -43.20 -4.96
C LEU A 44 28.04 -42.02 -5.85
N ALA A 45 28.70 -40.86 -5.67
CA ALA A 45 28.56 -39.74 -6.58
C ALA A 45 29.13 -40.09 -7.97
N ARG A 46 28.30 -40.13 -8.99
CA ARG A 46 28.66 -40.29 -10.39
C ARG A 46 29.07 -38.98 -10.99
N THR A 47 30.28 -38.85 -11.51
CA THR A 47 30.75 -37.68 -12.24
C THR A 47 31.00 -38.07 -13.68
N TYR A 48 30.32 -37.42 -14.60
CA TYR A 48 30.56 -37.64 -16.03
C TYR A 48 31.78 -36.81 -16.45
N LYS A 49 32.74 -37.49 -17.10
CA LYS A 49 33.97 -36.86 -17.57
C LYS A 49 33.74 -36.21 -18.94
N PRO A 50 34.53 -35.18 -19.28
CA PRO A 50 34.53 -34.61 -20.61
C PRO A 50 34.57 -35.64 -21.69
N LYS A 51 33.95 -35.36 -22.85
CA LYS A 51 33.82 -36.27 -23.99
C LYS A 51 34.72 -35.80 -25.12
N GLU A 52 35.41 -36.72 -25.79
CA GLU A 52 36.14 -36.47 -27.03
C GLU A 52 35.39 -37.14 -28.17
N ILE A 53 35.04 -36.38 -29.19
CA ILE A 53 34.39 -36.86 -30.40
C ILE A 53 35.36 -36.65 -31.55
N THR A 54 35.85 -37.76 -32.14
CA THR A 54 36.78 -37.72 -33.26
C THR A 54 36.04 -38.06 -34.55
N VAL A 55 36.15 -37.17 -35.52
CA VAL A 55 35.56 -37.27 -36.85
C VAL A 55 36.64 -37.50 -37.86
N GLY A 56 36.61 -38.67 -38.51
CA GLY A 56 37.43 -38.94 -39.66
C GLY A 56 36.84 -38.36 -40.95
N TYR A 57 37.62 -37.66 -41.73
CA TYR A 57 37.16 -37.02 -42.94
C TYR A 57 38.18 -37.12 -44.07
N LYS A 58 37.71 -36.75 -45.28
CA LYS A 58 38.55 -36.61 -46.47
C LYS A 58 38.01 -35.44 -47.31
N ILE A 59 38.92 -34.62 -47.86
CA ILE A 59 38.57 -33.64 -48.83
C ILE A 59 39.08 -34.18 -50.21
N VAL A 60 38.20 -34.23 -51.18
CA VAL A 60 38.50 -34.72 -52.54
C VAL A 60 38.36 -33.56 -53.49
N ASN A 61 39.53 -33.15 -54.10
CA ASN A 61 39.56 -32.17 -55.11
C ASN A 61 40.70 -32.53 -56.13
N PRO A 62 40.43 -32.57 -57.46
CA PRO A 62 41.46 -32.90 -58.44
C PRO A 62 42.46 -31.74 -58.67
N VAL A 63 42.17 -30.54 -58.23
CA VAL A 63 43.00 -29.34 -58.37
C VAL A 63 43.72 -29.01 -57.07
N ASN A 64 45.07 -29.19 -57.05
CA ASN A 64 45.87 -29.02 -55.85
C ASN A 64 45.74 -27.64 -55.22
N ARG A 65 45.59 -26.56 -55.96
CA ARG A 65 45.42 -25.21 -55.39
C ARG A 65 44.08 -25.06 -54.70
N GLU A 66 43.02 -25.54 -55.29
CA GLU A 66 41.67 -25.50 -54.69
C GLU A 66 41.59 -26.41 -53.45
N LEU A 67 42.34 -27.53 -53.44
CA LEU A 67 42.43 -28.39 -52.27
C LEU A 67 43.06 -27.65 -51.10
N ALA A 68 44.13 -26.90 -51.32
CA ALA A 68 44.78 -26.10 -50.28
C ALA A 68 43.84 -25.01 -49.73
N ASP A 69 43.09 -24.35 -50.64
CA ASP A 69 42.09 -23.33 -50.24
C ASP A 69 40.94 -23.93 -49.38
N GLN A 70 40.54 -25.17 -49.68
CA GLN A 70 39.51 -25.89 -48.91
C GLN A 70 40.03 -26.26 -47.50
N TYR A 71 41.29 -26.66 -47.34
CA TYR A 71 41.89 -26.90 -46.04
C TYR A 71 42.04 -25.60 -45.25
N ASN A 72 42.44 -24.49 -45.89
CA ASN A 72 42.52 -23.20 -45.25
C ASN A 72 41.12 -22.73 -44.75
N LYS A 73 40.08 -22.94 -45.57
CA LYS A 73 38.69 -22.65 -45.20
C LYS A 73 38.22 -23.50 -44.03
N LEU A 74 38.53 -24.81 -44.06
CA LEU A 74 38.20 -25.72 -42.96
C LEU A 74 38.86 -25.25 -41.62
N GLN A 75 40.14 -24.91 -41.67
CA GLN A 75 40.85 -24.42 -40.49
C GLN A 75 40.26 -23.11 -39.96
N SER A 76 39.90 -22.21 -40.85
CA SER A 76 39.26 -20.95 -40.45
C SER A 76 37.90 -21.18 -39.79
N LEU A 77 37.09 -22.11 -40.30
CA LEU A 77 35.77 -22.45 -39.70
C LEU A 77 35.91 -23.16 -38.37
N LEU A 78 36.99 -23.86 -38.14
CA LEU A 78 37.27 -24.59 -36.87
C LEU A 78 38.03 -23.77 -35.83
N SER A 79 38.39 -22.52 -36.12
CA SER A 79 39.20 -21.67 -35.24
C SER A 79 38.37 -20.92 -34.16
N CYS A 80 37.16 -21.34 -33.86
CA CYS A 80 36.36 -20.78 -32.80
C CYS A 80 36.61 -21.46 -31.44
N ASP A 81 36.47 -20.71 -30.31
CA ASP A 81 36.75 -21.22 -28.97
C ASP A 81 35.77 -22.33 -28.58
N GLU A 82 34.48 -22.16 -28.82
CA GLU A 82 33.41 -23.15 -28.58
C GLU A 82 32.30 -22.98 -29.63
N GLY A 83 31.70 -24.07 -30.06
CA GLY A 83 30.60 -24.07 -31.00
C GLY A 83 29.63 -25.23 -30.81
N LYS A 84 28.46 -25.13 -31.42
CA LYS A 84 27.47 -26.22 -31.43
C LYS A 84 27.85 -27.26 -32.45
N LEU A 85 28.09 -28.48 -32.03
CA LEU A 85 28.35 -29.64 -32.89
C LEU A 85 27.04 -30.43 -33.05
N ILE A 86 26.52 -30.48 -34.28
CA ILE A 86 25.27 -31.16 -34.66
C ILE A 86 25.58 -32.20 -35.73
N PHE A 87 25.01 -33.39 -35.61
CA PHE A 87 25.07 -34.43 -36.62
C PHE A 87 23.71 -34.55 -37.35
N SER A 88 23.71 -34.83 -38.65
CA SER A 88 22.48 -34.85 -39.46
C SER A 88 21.50 -35.98 -39.10
N ASP A 89 21.93 -37.00 -38.39
CA ASP A 89 21.06 -38.08 -37.86
C ASP A 89 20.37 -37.74 -36.54
N GLU A 90 20.83 -36.68 -35.82
CA GLU A 90 20.18 -36.09 -34.65
C GLU A 90 20.13 -34.54 -34.76
N PRO A 91 19.41 -33.99 -35.74
CA PRO A 91 19.45 -32.55 -36.00
C PRO A 91 18.80 -31.68 -34.96
N ASP A 92 18.06 -32.29 -34.02
CA ASP A 92 17.38 -31.68 -32.89
C ASP A 92 18.27 -31.56 -31.66
N LYS A 93 19.53 -32.10 -31.72
CA LYS A 93 20.47 -32.12 -30.59
C LYS A 93 21.85 -31.62 -30.98
N TYR A 94 22.56 -31.05 -30.01
CA TYR A 94 23.93 -30.59 -30.17
C TYR A 94 24.80 -30.87 -28.94
N TRP A 95 26.12 -30.89 -29.13
CA TRP A 95 27.11 -30.76 -28.07
C TRP A 95 27.74 -29.39 -28.13
N ASN A 96 28.02 -28.81 -26.98
CA ASN A 96 28.96 -27.70 -26.88
C ASN A 96 30.36 -28.27 -27.02
N ALA A 97 31.08 -27.88 -28.03
CA ALA A 97 32.36 -28.47 -28.38
C ALA A 97 33.41 -27.43 -28.76
N SER A 98 34.61 -27.61 -28.28
CA SER A 98 35.81 -26.92 -28.76
C SER A 98 36.63 -27.82 -29.67
N VAL A 99 37.31 -27.27 -30.66
CA VAL A 99 38.19 -28.04 -31.53
C VAL A 99 39.53 -28.26 -30.79
N GLN A 100 39.85 -29.49 -30.50
CA GLN A 100 41.06 -29.84 -29.79
C GLN A 100 42.27 -30.13 -30.74
N ASP A 101 42.01 -30.81 -31.86
CA ASP A 101 43.02 -31.15 -32.84
C ASP A 101 42.42 -31.29 -34.25
N VAL A 102 43.20 -30.89 -35.25
CA VAL A 102 42.86 -31.01 -36.68
C VAL A 102 44.05 -31.53 -37.42
N THR A 103 43.91 -32.73 -37.99
CA THR A 103 44.89 -33.34 -38.87
C THR A 103 44.35 -33.43 -40.31
N GLU A 104 45.13 -33.88 -41.27
CA GLU A 104 44.71 -34.05 -42.67
C GLU A 104 43.50 -34.99 -42.86
N SER A 105 43.21 -35.83 -41.87
CA SER A 105 42.17 -36.86 -41.96
C SER A 105 41.26 -36.95 -40.73
N LYS A 106 41.47 -36.14 -39.69
CA LYS A 106 40.69 -36.19 -38.44
C LYS A 106 40.53 -34.83 -37.85
N ILE A 107 39.35 -34.60 -37.26
CA ILE A 107 39.05 -33.50 -36.37
C ILE A 107 38.66 -34.10 -35.03
N THR A 108 39.27 -33.65 -33.92
CA THR A 108 38.90 -34.04 -32.59
C THR A 108 38.22 -32.86 -31.88
N PHE A 109 36.97 -33.08 -31.52
CA PHE A 109 36.18 -32.16 -30.74
C PHE A 109 36.22 -32.54 -29.25
N TYR A 110 36.47 -31.59 -28.42
CA TYR A 110 36.43 -31.72 -26.95
C TYR A 110 35.16 -31.07 -26.39
N CYS A 111 34.33 -31.87 -25.73
CA CYS A 111 33.12 -31.41 -25.08
C CYS A 111 33.41 -31.39 -23.56
N SER A 112 33.62 -30.21 -22.99
CA SER A 112 33.86 -30.02 -21.55
C SER A 112 32.65 -30.48 -20.73
N ASP A 113 31.46 -30.20 -21.22
CA ASP A 113 30.18 -30.80 -20.78
C ASP A 113 29.85 -31.97 -21.70
N PRO A 114 29.78 -33.20 -21.22
CA PRO A 114 29.61 -34.40 -22.04
C PRO A 114 28.17 -34.62 -22.54
N PHE A 115 27.24 -33.79 -22.15
CA PHE A 115 25.81 -33.97 -22.46
C PHE A 115 25.45 -33.37 -23.83
N LYS A 116 24.45 -33.99 -24.49
CA LYS A 116 23.75 -33.41 -25.63
C LYS A 116 22.67 -32.47 -25.10
N TYR A 117 22.41 -31.40 -25.82
CA TYR A 117 21.36 -30.43 -25.54
C TYR A 117 20.35 -30.37 -26.68
N SER A 118 19.07 -30.13 -26.38
CA SER A 118 18.08 -29.82 -27.41
C SER A 118 18.43 -28.49 -28.08
N VAL A 119 18.32 -28.46 -29.42
CA VAL A 119 18.54 -27.23 -30.23
C VAL A 119 17.48 -26.18 -29.81
N VAL A 120 16.24 -26.62 -29.63
CA VAL A 120 15.12 -25.76 -29.25
C VAL A 120 14.91 -25.80 -27.75
N GLU A 121 14.83 -24.63 -27.13
CA GLU A 121 14.44 -24.49 -25.73
C GLU A 121 12.93 -24.68 -25.61
N LYS A 122 12.49 -25.54 -24.72
CA LYS A 122 11.08 -25.85 -24.49
C LYS A 122 10.46 -24.79 -23.58
N GLU A 123 9.40 -24.17 -24.05
CA GLU A 123 8.65 -23.16 -23.32
C GLU A 123 7.41 -23.78 -22.65
N ILE A 124 7.22 -23.53 -21.37
CA ILE A 124 6.09 -24.01 -20.57
C ILE A 124 5.35 -22.78 -20.03
N PRO A 125 4.06 -22.59 -20.33
CA PRO A 125 3.30 -21.45 -19.83
C PRO A 125 3.05 -21.59 -18.34
N ILE A 126 3.15 -20.48 -17.60
CA ILE A 126 2.81 -20.35 -16.19
C ILE A 126 1.51 -19.55 -16.09
N SER A 127 0.51 -20.10 -15.41
CA SER A 127 -0.75 -19.41 -15.12
C SER A 127 -1.30 -19.93 -13.78
N GLY A 128 -1.17 -19.12 -12.72
CA GLY A 128 -1.58 -19.48 -11.36
C GLY A 128 -0.43 -20.01 -10.51
N ASN A 129 -0.77 -20.77 -9.49
CA ASN A 129 0.14 -21.13 -8.40
C ASN A 129 0.81 -22.51 -8.57
N ALA A 130 0.53 -23.24 -9.62
CA ALA A 130 1.15 -24.54 -9.90
C ALA A 130 1.16 -24.85 -11.40
N PHE A 131 2.21 -25.54 -11.82
CA PHE A 131 2.35 -26.09 -13.19
C PHE A 131 3.32 -27.26 -13.20
N THR A 132 3.40 -27.99 -14.32
CA THR A 132 4.23 -29.18 -14.45
C THR A 132 5.24 -28.97 -15.59
N ILE A 133 6.49 -29.30 -15.32
CA ILE A 133 7.57 -29.36 -16.31
C ILE A 133 7.73 -30.79 -16.76
N GLN A 134 7.68 -31.03 -18.07
CA GLN A 134 7.97 -32.32 -18.67
C GLN A 134 9.40 -32.28 -19.28
N ASN A 135 10.36 -32.94 -18.65
CA ASN A 135 11.71 -33.12 -19.16
C ASN A 135 11.81 -34.47 -19.91
N GLY A 136 11.94 -34.41 -21.23
CA GLY A 136 12.11 -35.60 -22.09
C GLY A 136 13.57 -36.06 -22.21
N GLY A 137 14.50 -35.38 -21.56
CA GLY A 137 15.90 -35.74 -21.50
C GLY A 137 16.18 -36.94 -20.59
N THR A 138 17.43 -37.39 -20.53
CA THR A 138 17.89 -38.48 -19.67
C THR A 138 18.63 -38.03 -18.42
N VAL A 139 18.86 -36.72 -18.29
CA VAL A 139 19.53 -36.10 -17.15
C VAL A 139 18.75 -34.84 -16.69
N PRO A 140 18.91 -34.41 -15.43
CA PRO A 140 18.27 -33.21 -14.91
C PRO A 140 18.64 -31.98 -15.72
N ALA A 141 17.63 -31.15 -16.06
CA ALA A 141 17.78 -29.93 -16.84
C ALA A 141 17.55 -28.70 -15.95
N SER A 142 18.38 -27.67 -16.09
CA SER A 142 18.18 -26.38 -15.42
C SER A 142 16.93 -25.68 -15.95
N ILE A 143 16.29 -24.90 -15.08
CA ILE A 143 15.03 -24.21 -15.40
C ILE A 143 15.29 -22.72 -15.34
N ARG A 144 14.79 -21.99 -16.35
CA ARG A 144 14.73 -20.53 -16.34
C ARG A 144 13.28 -20.10 -16.26
N TYR A 145 12.96 -19.23 -15.31
CA TYR A 145 11.62 -18.69 -15.09
C TYR A 145 11.58 -17.22 -15.51
N GLU A 146 10.49 -16.82 -16.16
CA GLU A 146 10.14 -15.43 -16.42
C GLU A 146 8.70 -15.21 -15.94
N ILE A 147 8.54 -14.56 -14.79
CA ILE A 147 7.24 -14.35 -14.14
C ILE A 147 6.92 -12.87 -14.14
N THR A 148 5.78 -12.49 -14.72
CA THR A 148 5.27 -11.13 -14.75
C THR A 148 4.18 -10.96 -13.70
N LEU A 149 4.31 -9.91 -12.88
CA LEU A 149 3.36 -9.57 -11.84
C LEU A 149 2.26 -8.66 -12.39
N ASP A 150 1.00 -8.98 -12.13
CA ASP A 150 -0.14 -8.12 -12.48
C ASP A 150 -0.54 -7.17 -11.35
N LYS A 151 0.03 -7.35 -10.16
CA LYS A 151 -0.04 -6.49 -8.98
C LYS A 151 1.32 -6.44 -8.31
N GLU A 152 1.53 -5.47 -7.44
CA GLU A 152 2.75 -5.44 -6.62
C GLU A 152 2.83 -6.65 -5.69
N ASN A 153 4.07 -7.03 -5.32
CA ASN A 153 4.35 -8.21 -4.52
C ASN A 153 5.63 -7.99 -3.69
N GLY A 154 5.73 -8.59 -2.54
CA GLY A 154 6.90 -8.53 -1.67
C GLY A 154 7.75 -9.80 -1.67
N TYR A 155 7.20 -10.94 -2.17
CA TYR A 155 7.80 -12.26 -2.04
C TYR A 155 7.42 -13.19 -3.19
N LEU A 156 8.38 -13.97 -3.66
CA LEU A 156 8.16 -15.08 -4.58
C LEU A 156 8.84 -16.34 -4.06
N GLY A 157 8.08 -17.40 -3.86
CA GLY A 157 8.58 -18.74 -3.58
C GLY A 157 8.32 -19.67 -4.76
N ILE A 158 9.29 -20.51 -5.11
CA ILE A 158 9.20 -21.56 -6.13
C ILE A 158 9.63 -22.86 -5.48
N ALA A 159 8.76 -23.83 -5.41
CA ALA A 159 9.01 -25.10 -4.74
C ALA A 159 8.73 -26.29 -5.64
N SER A 160 9.53 -27.34 -5.47
CA SER A 160 9.31 -28.67 -6.06
C SER A 160 9.77 -29.73 -5.07
N GLU A 161 9.64 -31.01 -5.42
CA GLU A 161 10.24 -32.11 -4.65
C GLU A 161 11.77 -32.02 -4.59
N ASN A 162 12.41 -31.32 -5.53
CA ASN A 162 13.86 -31.20 -5.68
C ASN A 162 14.47 -30.00 -4.93
N GLY A 163 13.65 -29.11 -4.32
CA GLY A 163 14.15 -27.96 -3.57
C GLY A 163 13.18 -26.79 -3.54
N VAL A 164 13.65 -25.69 -2.93
CA VAL A 164 12.90 -24.45 -2.78
C VAL A 164 13.79 -23.26 -3.11
N MET A 165 13.27 -22.34 -3.90
CA MET A 165 13.87 -21.04 -4.18
C MET A 165 12.95 -19.96 -3.63
N GLU A 166 13.48 -19.02 -2.87
CA GLU A 166 12.73 -17.96 -2.22
C GLU A 166 13.39 -16.61 -2.47
N TYR A 167 12.58 -15.61 -2.85
CA TYR A 167 13.03 -14.26 -3.18
C TYR A 167 12.15 -13.21 -2.51
N GLY A 168 12.78 -12.17 -1.99
CA GLY A 168 12.09 -11.07 -1.33
C GLY A 168 11.87 -11.29 0.15
N LYS A 169 10.77 -10.78 0.69
CA LYS A 169 10.44 -10.84 2.11
C LYS A 169 9.01 -11.31 2.31
N LYS A 170 8.85 -12.51 2.85
CA LYS A 170 7.56 -13.20 3.05
C LYS A 170 6.57 -12.37 3.89
N GLU A 171 7.08 -11.71 4.93
CA GLU A 171 6.31 -10.88 5.86
C GLU A 171 6.37 -9.38 5.50
N GLU A 172 6.67 -9.03 4.25
CA GLU A 172 6.60 -7.64 3.80
C GLU A 172 5.16 -7.15 3.88
N ALA A 173 4.95 -6.03 4.60
CA ALA A 173 3.62 -5.47 4.77
C ALA A 173 3.17 -4.72 3.50
N ASP A 174 1.92 -4.94 3.08
CA ASP A 174 1.28 -4.20 2.00
C ASP A 174 1.12 -2.70 2.31
N GLY A 175 1.08 -2.32 3.58
CA GLY A 175 0.98 -0.94 4.01
C GLY A 175 1.02 -0.76 5.52
N GLN A 176 0.79 0.47 5.95
CA GLN A 176 0.80 0.85 7.36
C GLN A 176 -0.52 1.47 7.77
N THR A 177 -1.08 0.98 8.86
CA THR A 177 -2.19 1.66 9.54
C THR A 177 -1.65 2.78 10.41
N PHE A 178 -2.30 3.92 10.40
CA PHE A 178 -2.00 5.06 11.27
C PHE A 178 -3.28 5.77 11.68
N LYS A 179 -3.22 6.60 12.73
CA LYS A 179 -4.34 7.41 13.19
C LYS A 179 -4.18 8.85 12.74
N ARG A 180 -5.27 9.47 12.30
CA ARG A 180 -5.32 10.89 11.94
C ARG A 180 -6.57 11.56 12.51
N ASN A 181 -6.54 12.90 12.54
CA ASN A 181 -7.72 13.69 12.81
C ASN A 181 -8.42 14.03 11.50
N GLU A 182 -9.74 13.90 11.48
CA GLU A 182 -10.56 14.16 10.30
C GLU A 182 -11.60 15.24 10.58
N LYS A 183 -11.63 16.29 9.78
CA LYS A 183 -12.61 17.38 9.87
C LYS A 183 -13.93 16.90 9.28
N LEU A 184 -14.95 16.78 10.11
CA LEU A 184 -16.27 16.26 9.72
C LEU A 184 -17.33 17.34 9.54
N LEU A 185 -17.27 18.44 10.30
CA LEU A 185 -18.21 19.55 10.19
C LEU A 185 -17.49 20.89 10.26
N THR A 186 -18.07 21.90 9.60
CA THR A 186 -17.61 23.29 9.60
C THR A 186 -18.78 24.22 9.88
N ILE A 187 -18.51 25.51 10.10
CA ILE A 187 -19.56 26.53 10.26
C ILE A 187 -20.51 26.57 9.05
N GLN A 188 -20.04 26.27 7.83
CA GLN A 188 -20.86 26.27 6.62
C GLN A 188 -21.97 25.22 6.65
N ASN A 189 -21.72 24.07 7.30
CA ASN A 189 -22.75 23.07 7.50
C ASN A 189 -23.90 23.61 8.36
N PHE A 190 -23.58 24.43 9.39
CA PHE A 190 -24.60 25.09 10.23
C PHE A 190 -25.25 26.26 9.52
N ILE A 191 -24.53 27.06 8.75
CA ILE A 191 -25.09 28.18 7.97
C ILE A 191 -26.10 27.67 6.93
N SER A 192 -25.82 26.55 6.28
CA SER A 192 -26.69 25.95 5.26
C SER A 192 -27.84 25.12 5.84
N ALA A 193 -27.81 24.80 7.13
CA ALA A 193 -28.84 23.99 7.78
C ALA A 193 -30.12 24.81 8.03
N THR A 194 -31.25 24.13 8.10
CA THR A 194 -32.50 24.70 8.56
C THR A 194 -32.58 24.79 10.09
N ASP A 195 -33.34 25.76 10.60
CA ASP A 195 -33.57 25.89 12.03
C ASP A 195 -34.34 24.69 12.58
N SER A 196 -33.83 24.12 13.69
CA SER A 196 -34.43 22.98 14.40
C SER A 196 -35.52 23.43 15.37
N LYS A 197 -36.56 24.09 14.83
CA LYS A 197 -37.63 24.71 15.62
C LYS A 197 -38.39 23.70 16.48
N GLY A 198 -38.49 24.00 17.78
CA GLY A 198 -39.19 23.14 18.73
C GLY A 198 -38.38 21.92 19.20
N THR A 199 -37.16 21.71 18.68
CA THR A 199 -36.26 20.72 19.22
C THR A 199 -35.76 21.16 20.59
N THR A 200 -35.67 20.24 21.54
CA THR A 200 -35.15 20.50 22.88
C THR A 200 -33.70 20.98 22.79
N ASP A 201 -33.40 22.11 23.45
CA ASP A 201 -32.03 22.49 23.77
C ASP A 201 -31.57 21.63 24.96
N TYR A 202 -30.69 20.67 24.69
CA TYR A 202 -30.29 19.72 25.74
C TYR A 202 -29.34 20.30 26.78
N LEU A 203 -28.78 21.49 26.56
CA LEU A 203 -28.07 22.24 27.59
C LEU A 203 -29.06 23.00 28.51
N HIS A 204 -30.07 23.61 27.88
CA HIS A 204 -31.11 24.44 28.58
C HIS A 204 -32.52 23.92 28.26
N PRO A 205 -32.95 22.78 28.84
CA PRO A 205 -34.20 22.12 28.46
C PRO A 205 -35.46 22.98 28.62
N LEU A 206 -35.40 24.02 29.45
CA LEU A 206 -36.51 24.90 29.74
C LEU A 206 -36.54 26.15 28.85
N TYR A 207 -35.60 26.32 27.90
CA TYR A 207 -35.54 27.49 27.04
C TYR A 207 -36.24 27.27 25.67
N GLY A 208 -36.76 28.33 25.10
CA GLY A 208 -37.46 28.27 23.82
C GLY A 208 -36.50 28.13 22.65
N THR A 209 -36.92 27.31 21.63
CA THR A 209 -36.16 27.03 20.43
C THR A 209 -36.98 27.28 19.13
N LYS A 210 -38.08 28.02 19.20
CA LYS A 210 -38.95 28.33 18.07
C LYS A 210 -38.49 29.51 17.23
N GLY A 211 -37.45 30.23 17.67
CA GLY A 211 -36.81 31.31 16.93
C GLY A 211 -36.02 30.82 15.71
N THR A 212 -35.25 31.73 15.13
CA THR A 212 -34.41 31.46 13.95
C THR A 212 -32.97 31.89 14.19
N LEU A 213 -32.03 31.22 13.50
CA LEU A 213 -30.70 31.74 13.29
C LEU A 213 -30.60 32.35 11.89
N THR A 214 -29.74 33.36 11.77
CA THR A 214 -29.47 34.05 10.50
C THR A 214 -27.97 34.32 10.38
N THR A 215 -27.54 34.75 9.22
CA THR A 215 -26.19 35.25 9.01
C THR A 215 -26.10 36.75 9.12
N LYS A 216 -24.98 37.26 9.64
CA LYS A 216 -24.69 38.69 9.69
C LYS A 216 -23.24 38.94 9.34
N GLU A 217 -23.03 39.85 8.39
CA GLU A 217 -21.67 40.26 8.00
C GLU A 217 -21.13 41.31 8.97
N ARG A 218 -19.87 41.07 9.42
CA ARG A 218 -19.13 42.02 10.26
C ARG A 218 -17.62 41.84 10.07
N HIS A 219 -16.90 42.90 9.87
CA HIS A 219 -15.43 42.90 9.66
C HIS A 219 -14.95 41.93 8.55
N GLY A 220 -15.77 41.81 7.48
CA GLY A 220 -15.44 40.87 6.37
C GLY A 220 -15.64 39.39 6.71
N LYS A 221 -16.29 39.07 7.83
CA LYS A 221 -16.60 37.70 8.28
C LYS A 221 -18.11 37.50 8.33
N THR A 222 -18.58 36.29 8.01
CA THR A 222 -20.01 35.90 8.08
C THR A 222 -20.25 35.14 9.38
N TYR A 223 -21.05 35.71 10.25
CA TYR A 223 -21.40 35.13 11.54
C TYR A 223 -22.78 34.45 11.49
N LEU A 224 -22.90 33.22 12.00
CA LEU A 224 -24.16 32.60 12.38
C LEU A 224 -24.62 33.15 13.71
N THR A 225 -25.73 33.84 13.76
CA THR A 225 -26.24 34.61 14.92
C THR A 225 -27.75 34.50 15.09
N LEU A 226 -28.29 35.09 16.17
CA LEU A 226 -29.73 35.18 16.40
C LEU A 226 -30.42 35.96 15.27
N GLY A 227 -31.42 35.34 14.65
CA GLY A 227 -32.36 35.99 13.70
C GLY A 227 -33.58 36.53 14.44
N THR A 228 -34.50 35.66 14.80
CA THR A 228 -35.69 36.02 15.61
C THR A 228 -35.68 35.21 16.92
N ALA A 229 -36.13 35.85 17.99
CA ALA A 229 -36.21 35.17 19.27
C ALA A 229 -37.33 34.10 19.33
N GLY A 230 -38.42 34.29 18.57
CA GLY A 230 -39.61 33.44 18.66
C GLY A 230 -40.46 33.73 19.91
N ASP A 231 -41.36 32.81 20.23
CA ASP A 231 -42.24 32.95 21.38
C ASP A 231 -41.45 32.84 22.72
N LEU A 232 -41.86 33.60 23.67
CA LEU A 232 -41.25 33.60 25.02
C LEU A 232 -41.50 32.24 25.72
N VAL A 233 -40.43 31.53 26.05
CA VAL A 233 -40.48 30.30 26.85
C VAL A 233 -39.34 30.32 27.86
N GLY A 234 -39.68 30.27 29.15
CA GLY A 234 -38.68 30.35 30.21
C GLY A 234 -37.94 31.67 30.26
N ASP A 235 -36.66 31.67 30.62
CA ASP A 235 -35.83 32.85 30.74
C ASP A 235 -35.14 33.26 29.42
N ALA A 236 -35.00 32.36 28.43
CA ALA A 236 -34.41 32.64 27.13
C ALA A 236 -35.11 31.93 26.00
N ASN A 237 -35.07 32.52 24.82
CA ASN A 237 -35.62 31.94 23.59
C ASN A 237 -34.88 32.44 22.36
N GLY A 238 -34.82 31.63 21.34
CA GLY A 238 -34.10 31.94 20.12
C GLY A 238 -34.06 30.80 19.12
N GLY A 239 -33.09 30.84 18.27
CA GLY A 239 -32.84 29.83 17.25
C GLY A 239 -31.87 28.74 17.74
N LEU A 240 -32.08 27.53 17.21
CA LEU A 240 -31.22 26.40 17.44
C LEU A 240 -31.05 25.63 16.10
N ARG A 241 -29.83 25.20 15.82
CA ARG A 241 -29.55 24.25 14.74
C ARG A 241 -28.86 23.02 15.30
N GLN A 242 -29.41 21.85 15.00
CA GLN A 242 -28.85 20.57 15.38
C GLN A 242 -28.40 19.82 14.14
N LEU A 243 -27.16 19.37 14.14
CA LEU A 243 -26.61 18.52 13.09
C LEU A 243 -26.17 17.16 13.66
N THR A 244 -26.35 16.12 12.85
CA THR A 244 -25.73 14.82 13.11
C THR A 244 -24.30 14.84 12.58
N ILE A 245 -23.35 14.33 13.36
CA ILE A 245 -21.96 14.17 12.95
C ILE A 245 -21.92 13.03 11.94
N PRO A 246 -21.44 13.28 10.69
CA PRO A 246 -21.33 12.23 9.69
C PRO A 246 -20.33 11.14 10.09
N ALA A 247 -20.39 9.99 9.43
CA ALA A 247 -19.37 8.98 9.56
C ALA A 247 -18.03 9.51 9.00
N ASP A 248 -16.93 9.00 9.55
CA ASP A 248 -15.59 9.28 9.05
C ASP A 248 -15.29 8.56 7.72
N SER A 249 -14.10 8.76 7.18
CA SER A 249 -13.65 8.13 5.93
C SER A 249 -13.56 6.60 6.00
N ALA A 250 -13.50 6.02 7.21
CA ALA A 250 -13.57 4.57 7.44
C ALA A 250 -15.01 4.05 7.57
N GLY A 251 -16.02 4.94 7.46
CA GLY A 251 -17.45 4.59 7.59
C GLY A 251 -17.93 4.46 9.03
N VAL A 252 -17.14 4.87 10.03
CA VAL A 252 -17.48 4.73 11.45
C VAL A 252 -18.18 5.98 11.96
N SER A 253 -19.44 5.84 12.40
CA SER A 253 -20.24 6.91 13.00
C SER A 253 -19.86 7.17 14.45
N GLY A 254 -20.03 8.44 14.89
CA GLY A 254 -19.73 8.89 16.25
C GLY A 254 -18.23 9.13 16.51
N ALA A 255 -17.94 9.97 17.50
CA ALA A 255 -16.60 10.33 17.90
C ALA A 255 -16.44 10.23 19.43
N VAL A 256 -15.67 9.25 19.89
CA VAL A 256 -15.32 9.14 21.32
C VAL A 256 -14.32 10.25 21.67
N ASN A 257 -13.34 10.46 20.80
CA ASN A 257 -12.36 11.55 20.90
C ASN A 257 -12.62 12.58 19.80
N PHE A 258 -12.65 13.84 20.20
CA PHE A 258 -12.91 14.95 19.27
C PHE A 258 -12.19 16.23 19.68
N ASP A 259 -11.98 17.10 18.70
CA ASP A 259 -11.45 18.45 18.86
C ASP A 259 -12.36 19.45 18.13
N ILE A 260 -12.74 20.52 18.80
CA ILE A 260 -13.58 21.57 18.23
C ILE A 260 -12.85 22.89 18.36
N TYR A 261 -12.61 23.53 17.23
CA TYR A 261 -12.07 24.87 17.16
C TYR A 261 -13.16 25.83 16.74
N MET A 262 -13.27 26.97 17.43
CA MET A 262 -14.29 27.98 17.21
C MET A 262 -13.70 29.38 17.25
N HIS A 263 -14.30 30.26 16.49
CA HIS A 263 -14.18 31.70 16.65
C HIS A 263 -15.58 32.31 16.72
N LEU A 264 -15.72 33.27 17.62
CA LEU A 264 -17.02 33.88 17.91
C LEU A 264 -16.87 35.36 18.29
N GLU A 265 -17.96 36.10 18.19
CA GLU A 265 -18.04 37.44 18.72
C GLU A 265 -19.27 37.59 19.62
N MET A 266 -19.07 38.17 20.83
CA MET A 266 -20.13 38.53 21.76
C MET A 266 -19.95 40.00 22.20
N TYR A 267 -20.84 40.88 21.70
CA TYR A 267 -20.64 42.30 21.85
C TYR A 267 -21.96 43.04 22.09
N ALA A 268 -21.92 43.97 23.06
CA ALA A 268 -22.98 44.92 23.36
C ALA A 268 -22.56 46.36 23.02
N ASN A 269 -23.40 47.13 22.37
CA ASN A 269 -23.18 48.56 22.13
C ASN A 269 -23.92 49.47 23.13
N GLN A 270 -24.73 48.89 24.00
CA GLN A 270 -25.42 49.56 25.09
C GLN A 270 -25.45 48.69 26.33
N MET A 271 -25.40 49.34 27.52
CA MET A 271 -25.57 48.65 28.80
C MET A 271 -26.95 47.98 28.87
N GLY A 272 -27.00 46.82 29.50
CA GLY A 272 -28.25 46.10 29.72
C GLY A 272 -28.75 45.31 28.51
N GLN A 273 -28.04 45.28 27.37
CA GLN A 273 -28.31 44.31 26.31
C GLN A 273 -28.00 42.91 26.83
N THR A 274 -28.86 41.97 26.54
CA THR A 274 -28.76 40.58 27.03
C THR A 274 -28.73 39.59 25.86
N GLY A 275 -28.21 38.39 26.11
CA GLY A 275 -28.21 37.32 25.12
C GLY A 275 -27.46 36.09 25.61
N GLU A 276 -27.59 35.02 24.90
CA GLU A 276 -26.95 33.75 25.18
C GLU A 276 -26.57 33.07 23.88
N MET A 277 -25.46 32.35 23.89
CA MET A 277 -25.06 31.46 22.83
C MET A 277 -24.40 30.22 23.40
N SER A 278 -24.60 29.08 22.79
CA SER A 278 -24.01 27.83 23.25
C SER A 278 -23.67 26.87 22.11
N VAL A 279 -22.72 26.01 22.42
CA VAL A 279 -22.39 24.83 21.61
C VAL A 279 -22.49 23.61 22.52
N SER A 280 -23.30 22.63 22.17
CA SER A 280 -23.53 21.42 22.94
C SER A 280 -23.23 20.18 22.11
N ILE A 281 -22.50 19.23 22.69
CA ILE A 281 -22.13 17.95 22.10
C ILE A 281 -22.94 16.85 22.77
N LEU A 282 -23.64 16.07 21.96
CA LEU A 282 -24.61 15.07 22.41
C LEU A 282 -24.27 13.68 21.87
N THR A 283 -24.64 12.67 22.64
CA THR A 283 -24.70 11.28 22.19
C THR A 283 -25.86 11.05 21.21
N ALA A 284 -25.96 9.88 20.61
CA ALA A 284 -27.06 9.51 19.72
C ALA A 284 -28.43 9.51 20.44
N ASP A 285 -28.46 9.15 21.71
CA ASP A 285 -29.63 9.14 22.60
C ASP A 285 -29.85 10.49 23.33
N ASN A 286 -29.19 11.55 22.87
CA ASN A 286 -29.35 12.94 23.31
C ASN A 286 -28.87 13.22 24.76
N LYS A 287 -27.94 12.45 25.27
CA LYS A 287 -27.22 12.82 26.51
C LYS A 287 -26.19 13.91 26.20
N LEU A 288 -26.12 14.93 27.06
CA LEU A 288 -25.09 15.94 26.96
C LEU A 288 -23.73 15.33 27.31
N ILE A 289 -22.73 15.45 26.45
CA ILE A 289 -21.35 15.08 26.75
C ILE A 289 -20.63 16.28 27.37
N SER A 290 -20.65 17.40 26.65
CA SER A 290 -20.03 18.66 27.08
C SER A 290 -20.67 19.82 26.34
N ALA A 291 -20.55 21.02 26.89
CA ALA A 291 -20.97 22.24 26.26
C ALA A 291 -20.12 23.44 26.65
N LEU A 292 -20.15 24.44 25.81
CA LEU A 292 -19.69 25.80 26.09
C LEU A 292 -20.88 26.73 26.06
N ASN A 293 -21.00 27.58 27.08
CA ASN A 293 -22.09 28.51 27.21
C ASN A 293 -21.58 29.92 27.46
N TRP A 294 -21.98 30.87 26.64
CA TRP A 294 -21.75 32.30 26.84
C TRP A 294 -23.08 32.95 27.12
N ASN A 295 -23.21 33.51 28.30
CA ASN A 295 -24.45 34.12 28.72
C ASN A 295 -24.24 35.51 29.31
N LYS A 296 -25.05 36.46 28.84
CA LYS A 296 -25.15 37.82 29.39
C LYS A 296 -26.55 38.05 29.87
N THR A 297 -26.69 37.89 31.19
CA THR A 297 -27.99 38.09 31.89
C THR A 297 -28.04 39.40 32.65
N ASP A 298 -26.92 40.13 32.70
CA ASP A 298 -26.84 41.45 33.34
C ASP A 298 -27.67 42.50 32.53
N ARG A 299 -28.76 42.97 33.13
CA ARG A 299 -29.72 43.93 32.54
C ARG A 299 -29.37 45.39 32.85
N SER A 300 -28.35 45.64 33.69
CA SER A 300 -27.92 46.98 34.09
C SER A 300 -26.54 47.35 33.63
N GLY A 301 -25.66 46.37 33.39
CA GLY A 301 -24.29 46.55 32.97
C GLY A 301 -23.91 45.73 31.73
N ASN A 302 -22.63 45.41 31.62
CA ASN A 302 -22.06 44.69 30.48
C ASN A 302 -21.44 43.32 30.85
N THR A 303 -21.65 42.85 32.07
CA THR A 303 -21.07 41.60 32.57
C THR A 303 -21.68 40.38 31.90
N ALA A 304 -20.84 39.51 31.40
CA ALA A 304 -21.21 38.22 30.83
C ALA A 304 -20.35 37.10 31.42
N ASN A 305 -20.82 35.87 31.32
CA ASN A 305 -20.12 34.68 31.77
C ASN A 305 -19.83 33.75 30.60
N TYR A 306 -18.75 32.99 30.74
CA TYR A 306 -18.38 31.89 29.87
C TYR A 306 -18.16 30.63 30.73
N ASP A 307 -18.94 29.57 30.45
CA ASP A 307 -19.01 28.38 31.27
C ASP A 307 -18.52 27.15 30.51
N PHE A 308 -17.65 26.36 31.15
CA PHE A 308 -17.27 25.02 30.72
C PHE A 308 -18.16 23.99 31.39
N ILE A 309 -18.89 23.20 30.63
CA ILE A 309 -19.95 22.33 31.15
C ILE A 309 -19.71 20.92 30.64
N VAL A 310 -19.90 19.91 31.50
CA VAL A 310 -19.82 18.50 31.16
C VAL A 310 -21.04 17.75 31.64
N PHE A 311 -21.25 16.55 31.11
CA PHE A 311 -22.29 15.64 31.57
C PHE A 311 -22.21 15.40 33.08
N ASP A 312 -23.37 15.43 33.71
CA ASP A 312 -23.53 15.04 35.11
C ASP A 312 -24.74 14.10 35.21
N PRO A 313 -24.52 12.80 35.53
CA PRO A 313 -25.61 11.84 35.66
C PRO A 313 -26.64 12.18 36.74
N ASN A 314 -26.30 13.08 37.66
CA ASN A 314 -27.18 13.52 38.74
C ASN A 314 -28.05 14.72 38.36
N THR A 315 -27.75 15.40 37.24
CA THR A 315 -28.53 16.53 36.74
C THR A 315 -29.90 16.07 36.22
N LYS A 316 -30.96 16.70 36.66
CA LYS A 316 -32.34 16.40 36.23
C LYS A 316 -32.73 17.29 35.04
N ILE A 317 -33.51 16.72 34.09
CA ILE A 317 -34.04 17.48 32.94
C ILE A 317 -34.87 18.69 33.35
N THR A 318 -35.41 18.71 34.56
CA THR A 318 -36.16 19.83 35.11
C THR A 318 -35.28 21.00 35.54
N ASP A 319 -33.97 20.86 35.54
CA ASP A 319 -33.05 21.92 35.91
C ASP A 319 -32.87 22.89 34.70
N LYS A 320 -32.64 24.17 35.02
CA LYS A 320 -32.42 25.19 33.98
C LYS A 320 -31.16 24.95 33.18
N LEU A 321 -30.16 24.34 33.79
CA LEU A 321 -28.90 23.96 33.19
C LEU A 321 -28.72 22.43 33.35
N ASN A 322 -28.57 21.75 32.24
CA ASN A 322 -28.28 20.31 32.24
C ASN A 322 -26.75 20.11 32.13
N GLY A 323 -26.16 19.55 33.18
CA GLY A 323 -24.74 19.31 33.30
C GLY A 323 -24.07 20.06 34.44
N LYS A 324 -22.82 19.69 34.69
CA LYS A 324 -21.96 20.25 35.75
C LYS A 324 -21.08 21.35 35.18
N VAL A 325 -21.10 22.54 35.75
CA VAL A 325 -20.14 23.61 35.44
C VAL A 325 -18.79 23.27 36.08
N LEU A 326 -17.78 23.04 35.24
CA LEU A 326 -16.40 22.79 35.69
C LEU A 326 -15.68 24.09 36.06
N LYS A 327 -15.91 25.11 35.23
CA LYS A 327 -15.31 26.44 35.42
C LYS A 327 -16.17 27.50 34.75
N SER A 328 -16.22 28.66 35.37
CA SER A 328 -16.89 29.86 34.88
C SER A 328 -15.90 31.01 34.84
N PHE A 329 -15.97 31.85 33.82
CA PHE A 329 -15.23 33.10 33.68
C PHE A 329 -16.19 34.25 33.47
N THR A 330 -15.81 35.40 34.02
CA THR A 330 -16.57 36.64 33.85
C THR A 330 -15.80 37.60 32.94
N PHE A 331 -16.49 38.21 31.99
CA PHE A 331 -15.93 39.23 31.09
C PHE A 331 -16.95 40.35 30.85
N GLN A 332 -16.49 41.43 30.18
CA GLN A 332 -17.38 42.53 29.80
C GLN A 332 -17.67 42.43 28.31
N THR A 333 -18.91 42.51 27.87
CA THR A 333 -19.28 42.55 26.43
C THR A 333 -18.98 43.94 25.79
N ASP A 334 -17.78 44.45 26.05
CA ASP A 334 -17.28 45.76 25.63
C ASP A 334 -16.55 45.62 24.26
N HIS A 335 -16.30 46.75 23.61
CA HIS A 335 -15.50 46.84 22.40
C HIS A 335 -13.98 46.85 22.62
N ARG A 336 -13.54 46.89 23.87
CA ARG A 336 -12.14 46.84 24.26
C ARG A 336 -11.73 45.39 24.51
N GLN A 337 -10.76 44.95 23.71
CA GLN A 337 -10.23 43.57 23.81
C GLN A 337 -9.69 43.22 25.19
N SER A 338 -9.15 44.18 25.94
CA SER A 338 -8.67 43.96 27.31
C SER A 338 -9.75 43.58 28.31
N LEU A 339 -11.01 43.84 27.97
CA LEU A 339 -12.19 43.51 28.79
C LEU A 339 -13.06 42.42 28.17
N ASN A 340 -12.95 42.27 26.86
CA ASN A 340 -13.75 41.31 26.06
C ASN A 340 -12.88 40.43 25.22
N PRO A 341 -12.58 39.19 25.63
CA PRO A 341 -11.81 38.24 24.83
C PRO A 341 -12.56 37.72 23.58
N TYR A 342 -13.81 38.12 23.39
CA TYR A 342 -14.68 37.73 22.29
C TYR A 342 -15.09 38.93 21.45
N PHE A 343 -14.19 39.88 21.25
CA PHE A 343 -14.39 41.03 20.39
C PHE A 343 -13.33 41.08 19.27
N GLY A 344 -13.78 41.17 18.02
CA GLY A 344 -12.92 41.25 16.84
C GLY A 344 -12.17 39.93 16.59
N ASP A 345 -10.86 40.00 16.39
CA ASP A 345 -10.04 38.83 16.02
C ASP A 345 -9.60 37.94 17.21
N TRP A 346 -10.10 38.20 18.42
CA TRP A 346 -9.67 37.49 19.65
C TRP A 346 -10.60 36.39 20.12
N GLY A 347 -11.74 36.22 19.47
CA GLY A 347 -12.81 35.30 19.89
C GLY A 347 -12.53 33.80 19.76
N HIS A 348 -11.27 33.37 19.95
CA HIS A 348 -10.89 31.98 19.81
C HIS A 348 -11.30 31.14 21.01
N CYS A 349 -11.91 29.99 20.73
CA CYS A 349 -12.29 28.98 21.73
C CYS A 349 -11.97 27.59 21.20
N MET A 350 -11.77 26.66 22.12
CA MET A 350 -11.57 25.27 21.81
C MET A 350 -12.18 24.37 22.88
N MET A 351 -12.66 23.21 22.48
CA MET A 351 -13.10 22.12 23.34
C MET A 351 -12.63 20.80 22.77
N ARG A 352 -11.82 20.04 23.55
CA ARG A 352 -11.27 18.75 23.16
C ARG A 352 -11.61 17.68 24.18
N LYS A 353 -11.97 16.50 23.70
CA LYS A 353 -12.18 15.30 24.50
C LYS A 353 -11.23 14.19 24.08
N GLU A 354 -10.47 13.66 25.03
CA GLU A 354 -9.57 12.51 24.88
C GLU A 354 -9.84 11.52 26.02
N GLY A 355 -10.68 10.53 25.76
CA GLY A 355 -11.19 9.64 26.80
C GLY A 355 -11.94 10.43 27.88
N LYS A 356 -11.50 10.34 29.16
CA LYS A 356 -12.03 11.10 30.28
C LYS A 356 -11.52 12.54 30.35
N ARG A 357 -10.50 12.91 29.60
CA ARG A 357 -9.87 14.23 29.66
C ARG A 357 -10.61 15.22 28.77
N MET A 358 -11.05 16.32 29.38
CA MET A 358 -11.60 17.48 28.71
C MET A 358 -10.63 18.65 28.80
N THR A 359 -10.29 19.22 27.65
CA THR A 359 -9.47 20.44 27.54
C THR A 359 -10.26 21.55 26.87
N PHE A 360 -10.23 22.72 27.49
CA PHE A 360 -10.88 23.93 27.01
C PHE A 360 -9.87 25.06 26.86
N PHE A 361 -10.12 25.98 25.92
CA PHE A 361 -9.30 27.17 25.74
C PHE A 361 -10.10 28.44 26.01
N HIS A 362 -9.52 29.35 26.79
CA HIS A 362 -10.06 30.66 27.03
C HIS A 362 -8.95 31.68 27.24
N ALA A 363 -9.03 32.83 26.53
CA ALA A 363 -8.16 34.00 26.70
C ALA A 363 -6.67 33.67 26.79
N GLY A 364 -6.16 32.83 25.86
CA GLY A 364 -4.73 32.47 25.77
C GLY A 364 -4.30 31.30 26.65
N GLN A 365 -5.20 30.68 27.42
CA GLN A 365 -4.88 29.60 28.36
C GLN A 365 -5.71 28.35 28.08
N TYR A 366 -5.09 27.16 28.30
CA TYR A 366 -5.74 25.86 28.28
C TYR A 366 -6.10 25.43 29.72
N TYR A 367 -7.29 24.87 29.87
CA TYR A 367 -7.82 24.33 31.13
C TYR A 367 -8.21 22.89 30.93
N THR A 368 -7.60 21.98 31.67
CA THR A 368 -7.81 20.53 31.52
C THR A 368 -8.43 19.95 32.79
N PHE A 369 -9.42 19.07 32.59
CA PHE A 369 -10.15 18.38 33.64
C PHE A 369 -10.28 16.90 33.32
N ASP A 370 -10.18 16.04 34.35
CA ASP A 370 -10.53 14.62 34.23
C ASP A 370 -11.99 14.43 34.65
N VAL A 371 -12.80 13.88 33.75
CA VAL A 371 -14.24 13.65 33.91
C VAL A 371 -14.55 12.19 33.52
N PRO A 372 -14.44 11.25 34.48
CA PRO A 372 -14.61 9.82 34.18
C PRO A 372 -15.99 9.46 33.56
N GLU A 373 -17.02 10.22 33.91
CA GLU A 373 -18.41 10.00 33.50
C GLU A 373 -18.61 10.08 31.97
N ILE A 374 -17.73 10.78 31.24
CA ILE A 374 -17.83 10.94 29.79
C ILE A 374 -16.87 10.05 29.03
N GLU A 375 -16.00 9.26 29.69
CA GLU A 375 -14.88 8.55 29.05
C GLU A 375 -15.30 7.80 27.79
N ASN A 376 -16.38 7.02 27.88
CA ASN A 376 -16.87 6.18 26.80
C ASN A 376 -18.04 6.79 26.01
N LEU A 377 -18.42 8.04 26.29
CA LEU A 377 -19.50 8.70 25.57
C LEU A 377 -19.01 9.11 24.18
N SER A 378 -19.79 8.72 23.16
CA SER A 378 -19.51 9.01 21.75
C SER A 378 -20.37 10.17 21.26
N ALA A 379 -19.73 11.22 20.76
CA ALA A 379 -20.41 12.37 20.14
C ALA A 379 -21.08 11.94 18.84
N ALA A 380 -22.38 12.23 18.71
CA ALA A 380 -23.17 11.91 17.52
C ALA A 380 -23.93 13.11 16.97
N LYS A 381 -24.21 14.13 17.83
CA LYS A 381 -24.95 15.33 17.42
C LYS A 381 -24.32 16.57 18.05
N ILE A 382 -24.48 17.69 17.34
CA ILE A 382 -24.02 19.01 17.79
C ILE A 382 -25.20 19.97 17.71
N GLN A 383 -25.42 20.73 18.78
CA GLN A 383 -26.35 21.86 18.78
C GLN A 383 -25.59 23.17 18.89
N ILE A 384 -25.93 24.12 18.02
CA ILE A 384 -25.53 25.52 18.14
C ILE A 384 -26.81 26.33 18.39
N SER A 385 -26.82 27.15 19.44
CA SER A 385 -27.94 28.03 19.73
C SER A 385 -27.52 29.48 20.00
N CYS A 386 -28.33 30.42 19.58
CA CYS A 386 -28.26 31.83 19.93
C CYS A 386 -29.64 32.32 20.39
N LYS A 387 -29.70 32.94 21.56
CA LYS A 387 -30.95 33.31 22.20
C LYS A 387 -30.93 34.74 22.74
N ALA A 388 -32.12 35.34 22.85
CA ALA A 388 -32.38 36.50 23.68
C ALA A 388 -32.66 36.04 25.10
N TRP A 389 -32.14 36.78 26.09
CA TRP A 389 -32.42 36.56 27.49
C TRP A 389 -33.49 37.53 27.99
N LYS A 390 -34.57 37.01 28.57
CA LYS A 390 -35.69 37.77 29.17
C LYS A 390 -36.10 38.97 28.29
N LEU A 391 -36.59 38.71 27.10
CA LEU A 391 -36.92 39.66 26.07
C LEU A 391 -37.18 41.08 26.59
N GLY A 392 -36.17 41.89 26.64
CA GLY A 392 -36.33 43.29 26.97
C GLY A 392 -36.41 44.08 25.66
N ASN A 393 -37.58 44.39 25.18
CA ASN A 393 -37.88 45.48 24.26
C ASN A 393 -36.71 45.96 23.37
N GLY A 394 -36.18 45.10 22.49
CA GLY A 394 -35.09 45.45 21.60
C GLY A 394 -33.68 45.52 22.22
N LYS A 395 -33.49 45.10 23.45
CA LYS A 395 -32.20 45.12 24.17
C LYS A 395 -31.40 43.81 24.03
N ASN A 396 -31.44 43.21 22.83
CA ASN A 396 -30.56 42.08 22.54
C ASN A 396 -29.14 42.57 22.28
N LEU A 397 -28.17 41.70 22.50
CA LEU A 397 -26.77 41.93 22.10
C LEU A 397 -26.69 42.35 20.64
N LEU A 398 -25.78 43.27 20.32
CA LEU A 398 -25.54 43.69 18.93
C LEU A 398 -24.97 42.53 18.14
N MET A 399 -24.13 41.71 18.77
CA MET A 399 -23.56 40.49 18.18
C MET A 399 -23.50 39.40 19.23
N ASN A 400 -23.92 38.21 18.86
CA ASN A 400 -23.74 36.96 19.57
C ASN A 400 -23.71 35.83 18.51
N GLY A 401 -22.55 35.53 17.96
CA GLY A 401 -22.49 34.60 16.84
C GLY A 401 -21.11 33.98 16.60
N PHE A 402 -21.10 32.93 15.80
CA PHE A 402 -19.93 32.18 15.42
C PHE A 402 -19.61 32.42 13.93
N ASP A 403 -18.37 32.71 13.59
CA ASP A 403 -17.86 32.79 12.21
C ASP A 403 -16.99 31.59 11.86
N VAL A 404 -16.42 30.91 12.84
CA VAL A 404 -15.70 29.65 12.66
C VAL A 404 -16.23 28.59 13.63
N PHE A 405 -16.41 27.41 13.09
CA PHE A 405 -16.70 26.19 13.83
C PHE A 405 -16.14 25.02 13.04
N ASP A 406 -15.14 24.34 13.58
CA ASP A 406 -14.52 23.16 12.96
C ASP A 406 -14.58 22.00 13.95
N PHE A 407 -15.25 20.93 13.59
CA PHE A 407 -15.30 19.68 14.35
C PHE A 407 -14.39 18.64 13.72
N TYR A 408 -13.44 18.16 14.51
CA TYR A 408 -12.53 17.09 14.12
C TYR A 408 -12.85 15.84 14.95
N LYS A 409 -13.07 14.71 14.29
CA LYS A 409 -12.98 13.39 14.91
C LYS A 409 -11.52 13.01 15.03
N MET A 410 -11.08 12.63 16.21
CA MET A 410 -9.70 12.21 16.46
C MET A 410 -9.57 10.70 16.36
N ASP A 411 -8.34 10.22 16.15
CA ASP A 411 -7.98 8.80 16.11
C ASP A 411 -8.68 7.98 15.01
N VAL A 412 -9.02 8.61 13.88
CA VAL A 412 -9.59 7.90 12.73
C VAL A 412 -8.52 7.00 12.12
N GLU A 413 -8.80 5.71 12.04
CA GLU A 413 -7.91 4.76 11.41
C GLU A 413 -7.81 5.01 9.91
N SER A 414 -6.60 5.09 9.43
CA SER A 414 -6.29 5.30 8.03
C SER A 414 -5.21 4.33 7.60
N PHE A 415 -5.28 3.88 6.36
CA PHE A 415 -4.29 3.02 5.75
C PHE A 415 -3.43 3.85 4.79
N ARG A 416 -2.13 3.66 4.85
CA ARG A 416 -1.19 4.18 3.89
C ARG A 416 -0.53 3.01 3.18
N ASP A 417 -0.76 2.91 1.90
CA ASP A 417 -0.06 2.01 1.02
C ASP A 417 1.44 2.33 0.98
N VAL A 418 2.28 1.31 1.10
CA VAL A 418 3.73 1.43 1.03
C VAL A 418 4.20 0.62 -0.16
N PRO A 419 4.87 1.25 -1.16
CA PRO A 419 5.34 0.55 -2.34
C PRO A 419 6.16 -0.68 -1.97
N ASN A 420 5.76 -1.83 -2.47
CA ASN A 420 6.40 -3.10 -2.20
C ASN A 420 7.62 -3.34 -3.10
N ARG A 421 8.42 -4.33 -2.76
CA ARG A 421 9.71 -4.67 -3.38
C ARG A 421 9.60 -4.89 -4.89
N TYR A 422 8.56 -5.60 -5.33
CA TYR A 422 8.29 -5.91 -6.74
C TYR A 422 7.03 -5.19 -7.17
N GLN A 423 7.20 -4.18 -8.02
CA GLN A 423 6.12 -3.33 -8.49
C GLN A 423 5.19 -4.07 -9.47
N GLU A 424 3.96 -3.59 -9.62
CA GLU A 424 3.06 -4.04 -10.70
C GLU A 424 3.76 -3.99 -12.06
N ARG A 425 3.57 -5.01 -12.89
CA ARG A 425 4.21 -5.22 -14.20
C ARG A 425 5.70 -5.52 -14.17
N SER A 426 6.29 -5.75 -13.01
CA SER A 426 7.66 -6.24 -12.94
C SER A 426 7.75 -7.65 -13.50
N THR A 427 8.84 -7.90 -14.23
CA THR A 427 9.23 -9.23 -14.68
C THR A 427 10.35 -9.75 -13.78
N LEU A 428 10.09 -10.87 -13.13
CA LEU A 428 11.05 -11.60 -12.30
C LEU A 428 11.65 -12.72 -13.13
N THR A 429 12.97 -12.67 -13.33
CA THR A 429 13.70 -13.70 -14.11
C THR A 429 14.61 -14.46 -13.16
N ILE A 430 14.44 -15.77 -13.09
CA ILE A 430 15.28 -16.68 -12.32
C ILE A 430 15.95 -17.62 -13.30
N ASP A 431 17.26 -17.65 -13.33
CA ASP A 431 18.02 -18.50 -14.22
C ASP A 431 18.80 -19.56 -13.42
N GLY A 432 18.42 -20.81 -13.62
CA GLY A 432 19.01 -21.95 -12.92
C GLY A 432 20.40 -22.34 -13.41
N ASP A 433 20.84 -21.92 -14.61
CA ASP A 433 22.18 -22.18 -15.13
C ASP A 433 23.19 -21.17 -14.57
N SER A 434 22.86 -19.88 -14.59
CA SER A 434 23.72 -18.82 -14.03
C SER A 434 23.52 -18.61 -12.55
N THR A 435 22.53 -19.27 -11.93
CA THR A 435 22.13 -19.06 -10.51
C THR A 435 21.90 -17.58 -10.19
N SER A 436 21.10 -16.91 -11.01
CA SER A 436 20.85 -15.48 -10.90
C SER A 436 19.37 -15.15 -10.80
N PHE A 437 19.08 -14.08 -10.04
CA PHE A 437 17.76 -13.50 -9.91
C PHE A 437 17.77 -12.04 -10.40
N LEU A 438 16.90 -11.74 -11.37
CA LEU A 438 16.79 -10.42 -11.95
C LEU A 438 15.34 -9.89 -11.82
N VAL A 439 15.24 -8.60 -11.58
CA VAL A 439 13.97 -7.84 -11.62
C VAL A 439 14.07 -6.81 -12.73
N ASN A 440 13.22 -6.94 -13.75
CA ASN A 440 13.25 -6.09 -14.96
C ASN A 440 14.63 -6.06 -15.64
N GLY A 441 15.32 -7.20 -15.66
CA GLY A 441 16.65 -7.36 -16.25
C GLY A 441 17.82 -6.86 -15.38
N MET A 442 17.55 -6.34 -14.17
CA MET A 442 18.59 -5.93 -13.21
C MET A 442 18.78 -6.99 -12.14
N GLU A 443 20.02 -7.37 -11.90
CA GLU A 443 20.36 -8.35 -10.86
C GLU A 443 19.97 -7.88 -9.46
N ARG A 444 19.36 -8.79 -8.69
CA ARG A 444 18.85 -8.58 -7.34
C ARG A 444 19.26 -9.72 -6.40
N SER A 445 20.51 -10.10 -6.41
CA SER A 445 21.04 -11.15 -5.53
C SER A 445 20.79 -10.91 -4.04
N GLY A 446 20.71 -9.66 -3.60
CA GLY A 446 20.34 -9.29 -2.23
C GLY A 446 18.89 -9.62 -1.83
N ASP A 447 18.04 -10.00 -2.79
CA ASP A 447 16.66 -10.43 -2.54
C ASP A 447 16.52 -11.96 -2.38
N GLU A 448 17.57 -12.73 -2.61
CA GLU A 448 17.56 -14.16 -2.36
C GLU A 448 17.51 -14.46 -0.85
N VAL A 449 16.60 -15.34 -0.47
CA VAL A 449 16.46 -15.77 0.92
C VAL A 449 17.54 -16.83 1.21
N LEU A 450 18.16 -16.72 2.37
CA LEU A 450 19.18 -17.69 2.79
C LEU A 450 18.61 -19.12 2.83
N GLY A 451 19.21 -20.03 2.08
CA GLY A 451 18.73 -21.40 1.90
C GLY A 451 18.03 -21.63 0.56
N THR A 452 17.99 -20.64 -0.32
CA THR A 452 17.54 -20.82 -1.71
C THR A 452 18.46 -21.80 -2.43
N GLU A 453 17.89 -22.86 -3.02
CA GLU A 453 18.59 -23.87 -3.80
C GLU A 453 18.03 -23.91 -5.23
N TYR A 454 18.87 -23.60 -6.22
CA TYR A 454 18.51 -23.66 -7.63
C TYR A 454 18.40 -25.12 -8.08
N PHE A 455 17.23 -25.67 -7.96
CA PHE A 455 16.95 -27.06 -8.35
C PHE A 455 16.76 -27.22 -9.87
N LYS A 456 16.87 -28.46 -10.34
CA LYS A 456 16.72 -28.86 -11.75
C LYS A 456 15.46 -29.71 -11.94
N ALA A 457 14.92 -29.71 -13.14
CA ALA A 457 13.85 -30.64 -13.51
C ALA A 457 14.47 -32.00 -13.83
N ASP A 458 14.11 -33.03 -13.05
CA ASP A 458 14.50 -34.40 -13.30
C ASP A 458 13.88 -34.96 -14.60
N PRO A 459 14.45 -36.03 -15.19
CA PRO A 459 13.81 -36.74 -16.29
C PRO A 459 12.39 -37.20 -15.91
N GLY A 460 11.41 -36.88 -16.75
CA GLY A 460 10.00 -37.13 -16.50
C GLY A 460 9.26 -35.88 -16.09
N GLN A 461 8.35 -35.98 -15.13
CA GLN A 461 7.50 -34.86 -14.67
C GLN A 461 8.04 -34.28 -13.38
N THR A 462 8.14 -32.98 -13.30
CA THR A 462 8.46 -32.20 -12.10
C THR A 462 7.31 -31.23 -11.85
N GLU A 463 6.65 -31.33 -10.70
CA GLU A 463 5.62 -30.40 -10.27
C GLU A 463 6.23 -29.18 -9.63
N ILE A 464 5.81 -27.99 -10.03
CA ILE A 464 6.27 -26.70 -9.53
C ILE A 464 5.12 -25.98 -8.85
N SER A 465 5.34 -25.53 -7.62
CA SER A 465 4.42 -24.67 -6.88
C SER A 465 5.01 -23.27 -6.76
N LEU A 466 4.16 -22.26 -6.99
CA LEU A 466 4.50 -20.85 -6.83
C LEU A 466 3.77 -20.25 -5.63
N THR A 467 4.44 -19.43 -4.87
CA THR A 467 3.88 -18.73 -3.71
C THR A 467 4.24 -17.24 -3.80
N ALA A 468 3.25 -16.37 -3.59
CA ALA A 468 3.42 -14.92 -3.46
C ALA A 468 3.16 -14.49 -2.02
N SER A 469 3.30 -13.19 -1.72
CA SER A 469 2.88 -12.61 -0.44
C SER A 469 1.43 -12.95 -0.12
N SER A 470 1.08 -13.14 1.15
CA SER A 470 -0.27 -13.56 1.59
C SER A 470 -1.38 -12.58 1.19
N TRP A 471 -1.03 -11.31 1.05
CA TRP A 471 -1.92 -10.22 0.62
C TRP A 471 -1.97 -10.03 -0.90
N TYR A 472 -1.11 -10.70 -1.68
CA TYR A 472 -1.11 -10.61 -3.15
C TYR A 472 -2.43 -11.08 -3.74
N LYS A 473 -3.13 -10.19 -4.44
CA LYS A 473 -4.44 -10.45 -5.05
C LYS A 473 -4.37 -10.65 -6.57
N GLY A 474 -3.16 -10.72 -7.11
CA GLY A 474 -2.92 -10.96 -8.52
C GLY A 474 -2.85 -12.43 -8.88
N THR A 475 -2.56 -12.68 -10.16
CA THR A 475 -2.28 -14.01 -10.69
C THR A 475 -0.85 -14.03 -11.19
N LEU A 476 -0.04 -14.99 -10.74
CA LEU A 476 1.30 -15.22 -11.27
C LEU A 476 1.19 -15.75 -12.69
N LYS A 477 1.76 -15.04 -13.65
CA LYS A 477 1.77 -15.38 -15.07
C LYS A 477 3.18 -15.30 -15.61
N GLY A 478 3.49 -16.17 -16.57
CA GLY A 478 4.82 -16.15 -17.15
C GLY A 478 5.13 -17.39 -17.96
N LYS A 479 6.41 -17.69 -18.04
CA LYS A 479 6.93 -18.83 -18.78
C LYS A 479 8.08 -19.46 -17.99
N ALA A 480 8.17 -20.79 -18.04
CA ALA A 480 9.35 -21.53 -17.67
C ALA A 480 9.99 -22.10 -18.94
N PHE A 481 11.30 -22.14 -18.94
CA PHE A 481 12.07 -22.61 -20.07
C PHE A 481 13.00 -23.70 -19.59
N ILE A 482 13.08 -24.82 -20.33
CA ILE A 482 14.07 -25.86 -20.11
C ILE A 482 14.77 -26.22 -21.43
N ARG A 483 16.04 -26.53 -21.34
CA ARG A 483 16.80 -27.15 -22.40
C ARG A 483 17.08 -28.59 -22.01
N GLU A 484 16.35 -29.50 -22.64
CA GLU A 484 16.48 -30.93 -22.36
C GLU A 484 17.89 -31.41 -22.67
N ARG A 485 18.39 -32.38 -21.85
CA ARG A 485 19.74 -32.90 -21.94
C ARG A 485 19.76 -34.43 -21.95
N TRP A 486 20.71 -34.99 -22.69
CA TRP A 486 20.91 -36.45 -22.80
C TRP A 486 22.38 -36.81 -22.59
N ILE A 487 22.59 -38.02 -22.07
CA ILE A 487 23.90 -38.63 -21.98
C ILE A 487 24.40 -39.02 -23.37
#